data_edeab485bd03fa583837ebf36e41292b
#
_entry.id   edeab485bd03fa583837ebf36e41292b
#
_cell.length_a   1.000
_cell.length_b   1.000
_cell.length_c   1.000
_cell.angle_alpha   90.00
_cell.angle_beta   90.00
_cell.angle_gamma   90.00
#
_symmetry.space_group_name_H-M   'P 1'
#
loop_
_entity.id
_entity.type
_entity.pdbx_description
1 polymer ?
#
loop_
_entity_poly.entity_id
_entity_poly.type
_entity_poly.pdbx_seq_one_letter_code
_entity_poly.pdbx_strand_id
1 'polypeptide(L)'
;DSIQDIQEETITAKELFTEIVECAWHNGEPGIVFLDAVNKTNPVPGLGRIEACNPCGEQFLHDGDVCNLGSINLSKFVTNGKVEFERLKEVTRRAVRMLDNVVDITEYPVDRVTKAMQGNRRVGLGIMGFGDLLYQTGIGYNTEEGIAMAEKVMDVIQQAAHQTSQEIAEEKGNFPNYDLSVYKPQKVPMRNAALTTVAPTGTISMMYDCSSGIEPVFALSYYKGQIIGSNTLYYTNPIFENALRERGLFSEELMKKVAEHGSVAHVDEIPEDMKKTFVVAHDIAPIWHVRMQAAFQRHVDNSISKTINFPHDASVEEVKQAYISAYQMGLKGLTVYRDGSRQVEVLTVQDPTKKSVTAENNSTNAQNKGMATQQVHECPNCKKELRMQEGCALCADCGYSYCSL
;
A
#
# COMPACT_ATOMS: atom_id res chain seq x y z
N ASP A 1 11.49 -26.91 -33.41
CA ASP A 1 11.62 -27.60 -32.12
C ASP A 1 10.28 -27.54 -31.43
N SER A 2 9.71 -28.72 -31.24
CA SER A 2 8.32 -28.99 -30.89
C SER A 2 7.91 -28.39 -29.57
N ILE A 3 6.89 -27.56 -29.58
CA ILE A 3 6.00 -27.39 -28.42
C ILE A 3 5.22 -28.70 -28.35
N GLN A 4 5.77 -29.68 -27.64
CA GLN A 4 5.12 -30.94 -27.37
C GLN A 4 4.18 -30.75 -26.19
N ASP A 5 2.90 -31.08 -26.43
CA ASP A 5 1.85 -31.37 -25.45
C ASP A 5 1.57 -30.28 -24.41
N ILE A 6 0.92 -29.20 -24.87
CA ILE A 6 0.08 -28.44 -23.97
C ILE A 6 -1.12 -29.33 -23.65
N GLN A 7 -1.14 -29.94 -22.46
CA GLN A 7 -2.35 -30.54 -21.92
C GLN A 7 -3.29 -29.39 -21.56
N GLU A 8 -4.35 -29.20 -22.32
CA GLU A 8 -5.45 -28.30 -21.94
C GLU A 8 -6.23 -28.95 -20.81
N GLU A 9 -6.00 -28.50 -19.58
CA GLU A 9 -6.87 -28.79 -18.45
C GLU A 9 -8.01 -27.77 -18.38
N THR A 10 -9.23 -28.24 -18.37
CA THR A 10 -10.41 -27.37 -18.21
C THR A 10 -10.76 -27.34 -16.71
N ILE A 11 -10.68 -26.15 -16.10
CA ILE A 11 -11.11 -25.91 -14.73
C ILE A 11 -12.31 -24.94 -14.72
N THR A 12 -13.16 -25.05 -13.72
CA THR A 12 -14.26 -24.10 -13.54
C THR A 12 -13.73 -22.78 -12.95
N ALA A 13 -14.42 -21.65 -13.21
CA ALA A 13 -14.10 -20.38 -12.59
C ALA A 13 -14.11 -20.45 -11.04
N LYS A 14 -14.96 -21.32 -10.46
CA LYS A 14 -15.02 -21.53 -9.02
C LYS A 14 -13.76 -22.23 -8.49
N GLU A 15 -13.29 -23.26 -9.18
CA GLU A 15 -12.05 -23.96 -8.82
C GLU A 15 -10.85 -23.03 -8.92
N LEU A 16 -10.71 -22.28 -10.02
CA LEU A 16 -9.66 -21.30 -10.19
C LEU A 16 -9.69 -20.24 -9.06
N PHE A 17 -10.86 -19.70 -8.74
CA PHE A 17 -10.98 -18.71 -7.68
C PHE A 17 -10.65 -19.31 -6.31
N THR A 18 -11.00 -20.56 -6.04
CA THR A 18 -10.64 -21.27 -4.81
C THR A 18 -9.13 -21.40 -4.68
N GLU A 19 -8.45 -21.81 -5.75
CA GLU A 19 -6.98 -21.94 -5.78
C GLU A 19 -6.29 -20.59 -5.53
N ILE A 20 -6.75 -19.50 -6.16
CA ILE A 20 -6.25 -18.15 -5.92
C ILE A 20 -6.37 -17.79 -4.44
N VAL A 21 -7.52 -18.06 -3.82
CA VAL A 21 -7.76 -17.73 -2.40
C VAL A 21 -6.87 -18.56 -1.47
N GLU A 22 -6.72 -19.86 -1.72
CA GLU A 22 -5.88 -20.76 -0.93
C GLU A 22 -4.40 -20.39 -1.01
N CYS A 23 -3.90 -20.08 -2.21
CA CYS A 23 -2.54 -19.57 -2.40
C CYS A 23 -2.32 -18.24 -1.67
N ALA A 24 -3.23 -17.29 -1.81
CA ALA A 24 -3.14 -16.00 -1.15
C ALA A 24 -3.22 -16.11 0.38
N TRP A 25 -4.03 -17.02 0.92
CA TRP A 25 -4.06 -17.33 2.34
C TRP A 25 -2.73 -17.95 2.82
N HIS A 26 -2.10 -18.78 1.99
CA HIS A 26 -0.87 -19.50 2.35
C HIS A 26 0.34 -18.57 2.47
N ASN A 27 0.54 -17.66 1.52
CA ASN A 27 1.74 -16.83 1.44
C ASN A 27 1.53 -15.37 1.01
N GLY A 28 0.27 -14.92 0.82
CA GLY A 28 -0.06 -13.58 0.36
C GLY A 28 -0.06 -13.39 -1.16
N GLU A 29 0.23 -14.45 -1.93
CA GLU A 29 0.29 -14.42 -3.39
C GLU A 29 -0.69 -15.41 -4.01
N PRO A 30 -1.31 -15.11 -5.18
CA PRO A 30 -1.20 -13.87 -5.95
C PRO A 30 -2.12 -12.76 -5.40
N GLY A 31 -1.79 -11.49 -5.70
CA GLY A 31 -2.76 -10.39 -5.60
C GLY A 31 -3.85 -10.55 -6.66
N ILE A 32 -5.01 -9.92 -6.43
CA ILE A 32 -6.14 -9.95 -7.37
C ILE A 32 -6.44 -8.56 -7.91
N VAL A 33 -6.78 -8.48 -9.20
CA VAL A 33 -7.23 -7.26 -9.88
C VAL A 33 -8.56 -7.49 -10.58
N PHE A 34 -9.43 -6.48 -10.58
CA PHE A 34 -10.78 -6.53 -11.15
C PHE A 34 -10.81 -5.66 -12.42
N LEU A 35 -10.44 -6.25 -13.56
CA LEU A 35 -10.27 -5.54 -14.83
C LEU A 35 -11.54 -4.91 -15.38
N ASP A 36 -12.72 -5.42 -15.04
CA ASP A 36 -14.00 -4.79 -15.36
C ASP A 36 -14.22 -3.50 -14.57
N ALA A 37 -13.92 -3.48 -13.26
CA ALA A 37 -13.96 -2.28 -12.45
C ALA A 37 -12.95 -1.23 -12.95
N VAL A 38 -11.73 -1.66 -13.30
CA VAL A 38 -10.69 -0.80 -13.89
C VAL A 38 -11.18 -0.14 -15.18
N ASN A 39 -11.70 -0.94 -16.11
CA ASN A 39 -12.11 -0.44 -17.43
C ASN A 39 -13.43 0.38 -17.40
N LYS A 40 -14.26 0.19 -16.39
CA LYS A 40 -15.42 1.05 -16.16
C LYS A 40 -15.05 2.51 -15.92
N THR A 41 -13.87 2.75 -15.37
CA THR A 41 -13.35 4.10 -15.07
C THR A 41 -12.11 4.45 -15.90
N ASN A 42 -11.86 3.74 -17.00
CA ASN A 42 -10.76 4.06 -17.92
C ASN A 42 -10.97 5.48 -18.50
N PRO A 43 -10.06 6.43 -18.25
CA PRO A 43 -10.24 7.81 -18.69
C PRO A 43 -10.03 7.99 -20.20
N VAL A 44 -9.34 7.06 -20.88
CA VAL A 44 -9.04 7.14 -22.33
C VAL A 44 -9.43 5.83 -23.03
N PRO A 45 -10.73 5.48 -23.09
CA PRO A 45 -11.19 4.21 -23.65
C PRO A 45 -10.91 4.08 -25.15
N GLY A 46 -10.70 5.19 -25.86
CA GLY A 46 -10.31 5.18 -27.28
C GLY A 46 -8.92 4.61 -27.54
N LEU A 47 -8.06 4.46 -26.53
CA LEU A 47 -6.77 3.74 -26.62
C LEU A 47 -6.91 2.22 -26.44
N GLY A 48 -8.11 1.72 -26.14
CA GLY A 48 -8.36 0.32 -25.85
C GLY A 48 -8.54 0.02 -24.36
N ARG A 49 -8.56 -1.27 -24.03
CA ARG A 49 -8.70 -1.73 -22.64
C ARG A 49 -7.38 -1.61 -21.90
N ILE A 50 -7.48 -1.38 -20.60
CA ILE A 50 -6.37 -1.53 -19.66
C ILE A 50 -6.34 -2.99 -19.20
N GLU A 51 -5.18 -3.65 -19.25
CA GLU A 51 -5.04 -5.09 -19.00
C GLU A 51 -4.02 -5.41 -17.91
N ALA A 52 -3.26 -4.41 -17.44
CA ALA A 52 -2.21 -4.61 -16.45
C ALA A 52 -2.11 -3.45 -15.47
N CYS A 53 -1.38 -3.70 -14.38
CA CYS A 53 -1.02 -2.68 -13.39
C CYS A 53 0.48 -2.78 -13.05
N ASN A 54 0.98 -1.78 -12.32
CA ASN A 54 2.28 -1.85 -11.65
C ASN A 54 2.25 -2.89 -10.51
N PRO A 55 3.41 -3.30 -9.96
CA PRO A 55 3.47 -4.35 -8.92
C PRO A 55 2.64 -4.06 -7.67
N CYS A 56 2.53 -2.79 -7.26
CA CYS A 56 1.79 -2.40 -6.06
C CYS A 56 0.27 -2.19 -6.29
N GLY A 57 -0.21 -2.25 -7.55
CA GLY A 57 -1.62 -2.23 -7.90
C GLY A 57 -2.32 -0.86 -7.83
N GLU A 58 -1.59 0.24 -7.62
CA GLU A 58 -2.20 1.57 -7.61
C GLU A 58 -2.30 2.21 -8.99
N GLN A 59 -1.56 1.70 -10.01
CA GLN A 59 -1.54 2.25 -11.36
C GLN A 59 -1.96 1.22 -12.40
N PHE A 60 -3.16 1.37 -12.92
CA PHE A 60 -3.64 0.65 -14.08
C PHE A 60 -3.43 1.50 -15.34
N LEU A 61 -2.60 1.03 -16.25
CA LEU A 61 -2.07 1.79 -17.36
C LEU A 61 -2.27 1.05 -18.68
N HIS A 62 -2.39 1.81 -19.79
CA HIS A 62 -2.27 1.23 -21.13
C HIS A 62 -0.82 0.81 -21.39
N ASP A 63 -0.60 -0.03 -22.40
CA ASP A 63 0.73 -0.49 -22.76
C ASP A 63 1.69 0.67 -23.06
N GLY A 64 2.83 0.68 -22.39
CA GLY A 64 3.85 1.72 -22.49
C GLY A 64 3.54 3.04 -21.79
N ASP A 65 2.37 3.18 -21.17
CA ASP A 65 2.01 4.38 -20.41
C ASP A 65 2.73 4.43 -19.05
N VAL A 66 2.87 5.60 -18.49
CA VAL A 66 3.55 5.85 -17.22
C VAL A 66 2.81 6.88 -16.39
N CYS A 67 3.12 6.90 -15.10
CA CYS A 67 2.59 7.88 -14.16
C CYS A 67 3.68 8.28 -13.18
N ASN A 68 3.94 9.59 -13.05
CA ASN A 68 4.76 10.11 -11.97
C ASN A 68 3.92 10.31 -10.72
N LEU A 69 4.51 10.02 -9.55
CA LEU A 69 3.79 9.96 -8.27
C LEU A 69 4.17 11.11 -7.33
N GLY A 70 3.21 11.52 -6.52
CA GLY A 70 3.40 12.40 -5.38
C GLY A 70 2.45 12.02 -4.26
N SER A 71 2.86 12.24 -3.00
CA SER A 71 2.02 11.91 -1.84
C SER A 71 2.04 13.04 -0.82
N ILE A 72 0.85 13.56 -0.49
CA ILE A 72 0.67 14.61 0.51
C ILE A 72 0.71 13.97 1.90
N ASN A 73 1.57 14.46 2.79
CA ASN A 73 1.62 14.01 4.17
C ASN A 73 0.49 14.65 4.99
N LEU A 74 -0.59 13.92 5.21
CA LEU A 74 -1.78 14.39 5.91
C LEU A 74 -1.54 14.72 7.39
N SER A 75 -0.53 14.13 8.03
CA SER A 75 -0.19 14.43 9.43
C SER A 75 0.17 15.90 9.66
N LYS A 76 0.49 16.65 8.61
CA LYS A 76 0.82 18.08 8.64
C LYS A 76 -0.37 19.01 8.44
N PHE A 77 -1.60 18.45 8.31
CA PHE A 77 -2.83 19.21 8.04
C PHE A 77 -3.84 19.15 9.18
N VAL A 78 -3.39 18.87 10.41
CA VAL A 78 -4.25 18.90 11.59
C VAL A 78 -3.73 19.94 12.57
N THR A 79 -4.62 20.85 12.95
CA THR A 79 -4.36 21.87 13.99
C THR A 79 -5.48 21.83 15.01
N ASN A 80 -5.14 21.68 16.30
CA ASN A 80 -6.09 21.60 17.41
C ASN A 80 -7.21 20.57 17.17
N GLY A 81 -6.84 19.37 16.67
CA GLY A 81 -7.78 18.28 16.41
C GLY A 81 -8.68 18.47 15.18
N LYS A 82 -8.42 19.47 14.34
CA LYS A 82 -9.23 19.79 13.17
C LYS A 82 -8.40 19.78 11.89
N VAL A 83 -8.95 19.18 10.83
CA VAL A 83 -8.29 19.14 9.51
C VAL A 83 -8.39 20.48 8.80
N GLU A 84 -7.26 20.98 8.29
CA GLU A 84 -7.13 22.24 7.54
C GLU A 84 -7.44 22.03 6.05
N PHE A 85 -8.70 21.81 5.69
CA PHE A 85 -9.11 21.49 4.32
C PHE A 85 -8.74 22.55 3.28
N GLU A 86 -8.82 23.85 3.60
CA GLU A 86 -8.46 24.90 2.64
C GLU A 86 -6.96 24.90 2.31
N ARG A 87 -6.12 24.65 3.32
CA ARG A 87 -4.68 24.47 3.11
C ARG A 87 -4.39 23.20 2.31
N LEU A 88 -5.15 22.11 2.55
CA LEU A 88 -5.04 20.87 1.78
C LEU A 88 -5.35 21.11 0.31
N LYS A 89 -6.42 21.85 -0.04
CA LYS A 89 -6.76 22.24 -1.40
C LYS A 89 -5.62 23.00 -2.07
N GLU A 90 -5.07 24.02 -1.39
CA GLU A 90 -3.99 24.82 -1.94
C GLU A 90 -2.74 23.99 -2.25
N VAL A 91 -2.33 23.12 -1.31
CA VAL A 91 -1.18 22.22 -1.52
C VAL A 91 -1.46 21.23 -2.65
N THR A 92 -2.68 20.70 -2.76
CA THR A 92 -3.10 19.84 -3.86
C THR A 92 -2.91 20.54 -5.22
N ARG A 93 -3.36 21.78 -5.36
CA ARG A 93 -3.22 22.57 -6.59
C ARG A 93 -1.76 22.73 -7.00
N ARG A 94 -0.89 23.06 -6.05
CA ARG A 94 0.55 23.17 -6.28
C ARG A 94 1.19 21.83 -6.67
N ALA A 95 0.79 20.75 -6.00
CA ALA A 95 1.29 19.42 -6.27
C ALA A 95 0.91 18.92 -7.68
N VAL A 96 -0.34 19.13 -8.13
CA VAL A 96 -0.76 18.79 -9.49
C VAL A 96 0.04 19.56 -10.53
N ARG A 97 0.21 20.88 -10.38
CA ARG A 97 1.01 21.70 -11.29
C ARG A 97 2.47 21.24 -11.32
N MET A 98 3.04 20.89 -10.17
CA MET A 98 4.39 20.36 -10.09
C MET A 98 4.51 19.03 -10.86
N LEU A 99 3.57 18.09 -10.64
CA LEU A 99 3.57 16.81 -11.34
C LEU A 99 3.36 16.96 -12.85
N ASP A 100 2.49 17.89 -13.30
CA ASP A 100 2.34 18.18 -14.73
C ASP A 100 3.64 18.76 -15.34
N ASN A 101 4.36 19.63 -14.62
CA ASN A 101 5.65 20.14 -15.07
C ASN A 101 6.73 19.03 -15.14
N VAL A 102 6.68 18.03 -14.25
CA VAL A 102 7.57 16.85 -14.33
C VAL A 102 7.34 16.09 -15.62
N VAL A 103 6.09 15.95 -16.10
CA VAL A 103 5.79 15.35 -17.42
C VAL A 103 6.48 16.12 -18.55
N ASP A 104 6.54 17.45 -18.46
CA ASP A 104 7.17 18.29 -19.51
C ASP A 104 8.69 18.11 -19.61
N ILE A 105 9.38 17.79 -18.51
CA ILE A 105 10.84 17.72 -18.43
C ILE A 105 11.40 16.29 -18.40
N THR A 106 10.54 15.29 -18.29
CA THR A 106 10.99 13.89 -18.19
C THR A 106 11.26 13.30 -19.58
N GLU A 107 12.46 12.76 -19.75
CA GLU A 107 12.86 12.01 -20.94
C GLU A 107 12.96 10.52 -20.62
N TYR A 108 12.42 9.69 -21.49
CA TYR A 108 12.51 8.25 -21.36
C TYR A 108 13.40 7.67 -22.45
N PRO A 109 14.20 6.62 -22.16
CA PRO A 109 15.09 6.01 -23.13
C PRO A 109 14.36 5.25 -24.26
N VAL A 110 13.04 5.06 -24.13
CA VAL A 110 12.21 4.36 -25.09
C VAL A 110 11.15 5.30 -25.67
N ASP A 111 11.21 5.57 -26.96
CA ASP A 111 10.31 6.50 -27.66
C ASP A 111 8.82 6.18 -27.47
N ARG A 112 8.45 4.89 -27.42
CA ARG A 112 7.07 4.46 -27.19
C ARG A 112 6.56 4.94 -25.84
N VAL A 113 7.38 4.85 -24.79
CA VAL A 113 7.05 5.31 -23.44
C VAL A 113 6.90 6.82 -23.42
N THR A 114 7.83 7.55 -24.04
CA THR A 114 7.75 9.02 -24.16
C THR A 114 6.47 9.46 -24.85
N LYS A 115 6.09 8.82 -25.96
CA LYS A 115 4.85 9.13 -26.70
C LYS A 115 3.59 8.85 -25.87
N ALA A 116 3.53 7.73 -25.17
CA ALA A 116 2.39 7.37 -24.32
C ALA A 116 2.26 8.35 -23.14
N MET A 117 3.37 8.62 -22.45
CA MET A 117 3.40 9.57 -21.33
C MET A 117 2.97 10.97 -21.77
N GLN A 118 3.53 11.52 -22.83
CA GLN A 118 3.16 12.83 -23.37
C GLN A 118 1.72 12.85 -23.88
N GLY A 119 1.26 11.74 -24.49
CA GLY A 119 -0.08 11.59 -25.02
C GLY A 119 -1.17 11.64 -23.95
N ASN A 120 -0.95 11.00 -22.81
CA ASN A 120 -1.91 10.88 -21.72
C ASN A 120 -1.64 11.85 -20.56
N ARG A 121 -0.41 12.27 -20.34
CA ARG A 121 0.01 13.15 -19.24
C ARG A 121 -0.54 12.73 -17.88
N ARG A 122 -0.52 11.43 -17.58
CA ARG A 122 -1.02 10.92 -16.30
C ARG A 122 -0.12 11.37 -15.17
N VAL A 123 -0.74 11.81 -14.10
CA VAL A 123 -0.09 12.07 -12.82
C VAL A 123 -0.81 11.30 -11.72
N GLY A 124 -0.10 10.94 -10.66
CA GLY A 124 -0.62 10.15 -9.55
C GLY A 124 -0.40 10.86 -8.22
N LEU A 125 -1.24 11.83 -7.91
CA LEU A 125 -1.22 12.48 -6.62
C LEU A 125 -2.02 11.67 -5.62
N GLY A 126 -1.37 11.27 -4.53
CA GLY A 126 -1.96 10.53 -3.42
C GLY A 126 -1.64 11.16 -2.07
N ILE A 127 -1.74 10.32 -1.06
CA ILE A 127 -1.56 10.71 0.34
C ILE A 127 -0.69 9.72 1.09
N MET A 128 -0.14 10.15 2.22
CA MET A 128 0.43 9.34 3.30
C MET A 128 0.07 10.01 4.64
N GLY A 129 0.25 9.33 5.75
CA GLY A 129 -0.06 9.88 7.08
C GLY A 129 -1.55 9.95 7.40
N PHE A 130 -2.39 9.10 6.77
CA PHE A 130 -3.82 9.08 7.08
C PHE A 130 -4.11 8.51 8.47
N GLY A 131 -3.40 7.44 8.88
CA GLY A 131 -3.49 6.90 10.25
C GLY A 131 -3.15 7.95 11.31
N ASP A 132 -2.11 8.75 11.06
CA ASP A 132 -1.72 9.85 11.95
C ASP A 132 -2.76 10.96 12.01
N LEU A 133 -3.34 11.33 10.87
CA LEU A 133 -4.44 12.30 10.83
C LEU A 133 -5.61 11.84 11.70
N LEU A 134 -5.98 10.56 11.62
CA LEU A 134 -7.04 9.99 12.45
C LEU A 134 -6.69 10.07 13.93
N TYR A 135 -5.48 9.69 14.32
CA TYR A 135 -5.01 9.81 15.71
C TYR A 135 -5.05 11.25 16.21
N GLN A 136 -4.57 12.21 15.42
CA GLN A 136 -4.56 13.64 15.75
C GLN A 136 -5.98 14.24 15.87
N THR A 137 -6.95 13.66 15.19
CA THR A 137 -8.37 14.10 15.26
C THR A 137 -9.19 13.33 16.26
N GLY A 138 -8.62 12.32 16.95
CA GLY A 138 -9.32 11.50 17.93
C GLY A 138 -10.30 10.50 17.32
N ILE A 139 -10.10 10.12 16.04
CA ILE A 139 -11.00 9.24 15.29
C ILE A 139 -10.35 7.86 15.14
N GLY A 140 -11.12 6.79 15.43
CA GLY A 140 -10.67 5.42 15.18
C GLY A 140 -10.75 5.05 13.71
N TYR A 141 -9.77 4.29 13.23
CA TYR A 141 -9.70 3.83 11.83
C TYR A 141 -10.90 2.94 11.45
N ASN A 142 -11.33 2.07 12.35
CA ASN A 142 -12.43 1.11 12.19
C ASN A 142 -13.76 1.66 12.71
N THR A 143 -14.07 2.91 12.38
CA THR A 143 -15.31 3.59 12.74
C THR A 143 -15.98 4.20 11.50
N GLU A 144 -17.29 4.50 11.59
CA GLU A 144 -18.00 5.20 10.51
C GLU A 144 -17.46 6.63 10.33
N GLU A 145 -17.02 7.26 11.40
CA GLU A 145 -16.36 8.58 11.35
C GLU A 145 -15.02 8.50 10.59
N GLY A 146 -14.25 7.41 10.78
CA GLY A 146 -13.01 7.14 10.06
C GLY A 146 -13.27 6.98 8.55
N ILE A 147 -14.30 6.23 8.18
CA ILE A 147 -14.74 6.08 6.78
C ILE A 147 -15.17 7.43 6.18
N ALA A 148 -15.99 8.19 6.89
CA ALA A 148 -16.44 9.51 6.44
C ALA A 148 -15.28 10.52 6.31
N MET A 149 -14.28 10.45 7.19
CA MET A 149 -13.07 11.28 7.10
C MET A 149 -12.25 10.91 5.84
N ALA A 150 -12.12 9.63 5.52
CA ALA A 150 -11.44 9.14 4.33
C ALA A 150 -12.09 9.69 3.04
N GLU A 151 -13.42 9.55 2.92
CA GLU A 151 -14.17 10.09 1.79
C GLU A 151 -13.98 11.62 1.67
N LYS A 152 -14.14 12.34 2.77
CA LYS A 152 -14.04 13.81 2.77
C LYS A 152 -12.64 14.29 2.38
N VAL A 153 -11.59 13.68 2.92
CA VAL A 153 -10.20 14.05 2.58
C VAL A 153 -9.93 13.84 1.10
N MET A 154 -10.29 12.65 0.59
CA MET A 154 -9.96 12.33 -0.80
C MET A 154 -10.86 13.05 -1.80
N ASP A 155 -12.12 13.31 -1.47
CA ASP A 155 -13.02 14.16 -2.27
C ASP A 155 -12.45 15.57 -2.45
N VAL A 156 -12.00 16.19 -1.36
CA VAL A 156 -11.33 17.52 -1.40
C VAL A 156 -10.11 17.52 -2.32
N ILE A 157 -9.27 16.48 -2.24
CA ILE A 157 -8.08 16.34 -3.07
C ILE A 157 -8.49 16.12 -4.54
N GLN A 158 -9.40 15.22 -4.82
CA GLN A 158 -9.85 14.92 -6.18
C GLN A 158 -10.45 16.15 -6.85
N GLN A 159 -11.36 16.85 -6.18
CA GLN A 159 -11.99 18.08 -6.73
C GLN A 159 -10.93 19.14 -7.01
N ALA A 160 -10.02 19.40 -6.08
CA ALA A 160 -8.95 20.38 -6.27
C ALA A 160 -7.98 19.96 -7.40
N ALA A 161 -7.68 18.69 -7.52
CA ALA A 161 -6.80 18.16 -8.58
C ALA A 161 -7.45 18.30 -9.97
N HIS A 162 -8.72 17.90 -10.11
CA HIS A 162 -9.46 18.04 -11.36
C HIS A 162 -9.61 19.50 -11.78
N GLN A 163 -10.01 20.38 -10.85
CA GLN A 163 -10.10 21.81 -11.14
C GLN A 163 -8.76 22.39 -11.60
N THR A 164 -7.66 22.00 -10.95
CA THR A 164 -6.33 22.47 -11.34
C THR A 164 -5.93 21.97 -12.73
N SER A 165 -6.24 20.73 -13.07
CA SER A 165 -5.98 20.19 -14.41
C SER A 165 -6.78 20.92 -15.49
N GLN A 166 -8.01 21.34 -15.19
CA GLN A 166 -8.83 22.18 -16.08
C GLN A 166 -8.20 23.55 -16.29
N GLU A 167 -7.77 24.23 -15.21
CA GLU A 167 -7.10 25.52 -15.27
C GLU A 167 -5.80 25.43 -16.09
N ILE A 168 -4.99 24.37 -15.90
CA ILE A 168 -3.78 24.16 -16.70
C ILE A 168 -4.13 23.86 -18.16
N ALA A 169 -5.24 23.15 -18.44
CA ALA A 169 -5.68 22.94 -19.80
C ALA A 169 -6.10 24.22 -20.53
N GLU A 170 -6.66 25.19 -19.82
CA GLU A 170 -6.94 26.54 -20.36
C GLU A 170 -5.64 27.29 -20.68
N GLU A 171 -4.59 27.13 -19.86
CA GLU A 171 -3.30 27.77 -20.07
C GLU A 171 -2.44 27.12 -21.16
N LYS A 172 -2.37 25.77 -21.16
CA LYS A 172 -1.40 24.97 -21.93
C LYS A 172 -2.04 24.04 -22.96
N GLY A 173 -3.36 24.01 -23.06
CA GLY A 173 -4.12 23.06 -23.89
C GLY A 173 -4.38 21.71 -23.22
N ASN A 174 -5.33 20.96 -23.73
CA ASN A 174 -5.67 19.62 -23.29
C ASN A 174 -4.49 18.64 -23.48
N PHE A 175 -4.54 17.49 -22.80
CA PHE A 175 -3.58 16.43 -23.11
C PHE A 175 -3.79 15.90 -24.55
N PRO A 176 -2.73 15.46 -25.28
CA PRO A 176 -2.83 15.13 -26.69
C PRO A 176 -3.88 14.08 -27.06
N ASN A 177 -4.07 13.05 -26.22
CA ASN A 177 -5.07 12.00 -26.45
C ASN A 177 -6.50 12.37 -25.96
N TYR A 178 -6.74 13.66 -25.69
CA TYR A 178 -8.03 14.15 -25.17
C TYR A 178 -9.23 13.71 -26.02
N ASP A 179 -9.10 13.69 -27.34
CA ASP A 179 -10.18 13.31 -28.25
C ASP A 179 -10.62 11.84 -28.10
N LEU A 180 -9.77 11.00 -27.53
CA LEU A 180 -10.02 9.58 -27.22
C LEU A 180 -10.54 9.35 -25.79
N SER A 181 -10.72 10.42 -25.01
CA SER A 181 -11.05 10.37 -23.60
C SER A 181 -12.56 10.48 -23.32
N VAL A 182 -12.92 10.13 -22.09
CA VAL A 182 -14.26 10.34 -21.54
C VAL A 182 -14.61 11.83 -21.36
N TYR A 183 -13.62 12.72 -21.36
CA TYR A 183 -13.80 14.16 -21.15
C TYR A 183 -14.28 14.89 -22.43
N LYS A 184 -13.92 14.39 -23.62
CA LYS A 184 -14.28 15.01 -24.89
C LYS A 184 -15.80 15.14 -25.10
N PRO A 185 -16.62 14.08 -24.94
CA PRO A 185 -18.08 14.19 -25.08
C PRO A 185 -18.70 15.15 -24.08
N GLN A 186 -18.10 15.26 -22.89
CA GLN A 186 -18.56 16.14 -21.82
C GLN A 186 -18.12 17.60 -22.00
N LYS A 187 -17.21 17.85 -22.96
CA LYS A 187 -16.60 19.17 -23.23
C LYS A 187 -15.89 19.75 -22.00
N VAL A 188 -15.32 18.89 -21.16
CA VAL A 188 -14.54 19.27 -19.97
C VAL A 188 -13.06 19.36 -20.36
N PRO A 189 -12.43 20.56 -20.35
CA PRO A 189 -11.01 20.68 -20.64
C PRO A 189 -10.19 19.93 -19.58
N MET A 190 -9.19 19.17 -20.00
CA MET A 190 -8.30 18.43 -19.07
C MET A 190 -6.86 18.42 -19.58
N ARG A 191 -5.92 18.76 -18.71
CA ARG A 191 -4.48 18.71 -19.00
C ARG A 191 -3.90 17.30 -18.80
N ASN A 192 -4.52 16.49 -17.94
CA ASN A 192 -4.03 15.19 -17.51
C ASN A 192 -5.17 14.17 -17.64
N ALA A 193 -4.88 12.98 -18.17
CA ALA A 193 -5.89 11.92 -18.33
C ALA A 193 -6.35 11.33 -17.00
N ALA A 194 -5.48 11.28 -15.99
CA ALA A 194 -5.79 10.90 -14.62
C ALA A 194 -4.90 11.68 -13.66
N LEU A 195 -5.35 11.91 -12.43
CA LEU A 195 -4.72 12.81 -11.47
C LEU A 195 -4.44 12.16 -10.12
N THR A 196 -5.32 11.29 -9.63
CA THR A 196 -5.25 10.77 -8.27
C THR A 196 -4.99 9.27 -8.21
N THR A 197 -4.20 8.86 -7.22
CA THR A 197 -3.86 7.47 -6.89
C THR A 197 -3.47 7.37 -5.42
N VAL A 198 -3.41 6.18 -4.85
CA VAL A 198 -2.80 5.99 -3.53
C VAL A 198 -1.67 4.96 -3.65
N ALA A 199 -0.44 5.47 -3.67
CA ALA A 199 0.78 4.66 -3.67
C ALA A 199 1.07 4.10 -2.25
N PRO A 200 1.87 3.03 -2.13
CA PRO A 200 2.21 2.44 -0.82
C PRO A 200 2.92 3.41 0.11
N THR A 201 3.81 4.24 -0.41
CA THR A 201 4.65 5.22 0.30
C THR A 201 5.55 4.64 1.39
N GLY A 202 5.88 3.33 1.34
CA GLY A 202 6.62 2.64 2.40
C GLY A 202 7.88 3.37 2.84
N THR A 203 8.78 3.68 1.91
CA THR A 203 10.05 4.35 2.22
C THR A 203 9.87 5.83 2.55
N ILE A 204 9.09 6.57 1.75
CA ILE A 204 8.95 8.02 1.96
C ILE A 204 8.17 8.35 3.24
N SER A 205 7.22 7.52 3.66
CA SER A 205 6.53 7.71 4.93
C SER A 205 7.47 7.57 6.14
N MET A 206 8.40 6.60 6.09
CA MET A 206 9.46 6.46 7.11
C MET A 206 10.39 7.68 7.16
N MET A 207 10.76 8.25 5.98
CA MET A 207 11.60 9.44 5.91
C MET A 207 10.93 10.68 6.53
N TYR A 208 9.61 10.74 6.46
CA TYR A 208 8.82 11.87 6.98
C TYR A 208 8.07 11.57 8.27
N ASP A 209 8.37 10.43 8.92
CA ASP A 209 7.83 9.99 10.20
C ASP A 209 6.29 10.08 10.24
N CYS A 210 5.65 9.33 9.33
CA CYS A 210 4.19 9.21 9.26
C CYS A 210 3.77 7.83 8.76
N SER A 211 2.49 7.51 8.92
CA SER A 211 1.90 6.25 8.41
C SER A 211 1.90 6.20 6.88
N SER A 212 2.02 4.99 6.32
CA SER A 212 2.09 4.75 4.87
C SER A 212 0.71 4.85 4.23
N GLY A 213 0.60 5.62 3.14
CA GLY A 213 -0.62 5.70 2.33
C GLY A 213 -1.88 5.89 3.17
N ILE A 214 -2.83 4.98 2.97
CA ILE A 214 -4.06 4.86 3.76
C ILE A 214 -4.00 3.71 4.77
N GLU A 215 -2.81 3.13 4.99
CA GLU A 215 -2.68 2.06 5.98
C GLU A 215 -2.93 2.58 7.40
N PRO A 216 -3.51 1.77 8.28
CA PRO A 216 -3.48 2.07 9.70
C PRO A 216 -2.04 1.99 10.23
N VAL A 217 -1.78 2.59 11.36
CA VAL A 217 -0.48 2.45 12.03
C VAL A 217 -0.25 0.97 12.35
N PHE A 218 0.95 0.47 12.06
CA PHE A 218 1.27 -0.95 12.25
C PHE A 218 1.33 -1.33 13.73
N ALA A 219 2.05 -0.54 14.53
CA ALA A 219 2.17 -0.70 15.97
C ALA A 219 2.43 0.64 16.65
N LEU A 220 1.90 0.84 17.87
CA LEU A 220 2.11 2.06 18.65
C LEU A 220 3.50 2.12 19.27
N SER A 221 4.06 0.97 19.61
CA SER A 221 5.44 0.84 20.07
C SER A 221 6.00 -0.50 19.61
N TYR A 222 7.28 -0.54 19.25
CA TYR A 222 7.96 -1.76 18.83
C TYR A 222 9.45 -1.71 19.13
N TYR A 223 10.08 -2.87 19.20
CA TYR A 223 11.50 -2.98 19.44
C TYR A 223 12.28 -2.71 18.14
N LYS A 224 13.19 -1.75 18.17
CA LYS A 224 14.22 -1.61 17.14
C LYS A 224 15.37 -2.53 17.49
N GLY A 225 15.72 -3.47 16.61
CA GLY A 225 16.77 -4.48 16.83
C GLY A 225 18.10 -3.89 17.28
N GLN A 226 18.97 -4.76 17.82
CA GLN A 226 20.24 -4.42 18.47
C GLN A 226 21.09 -3.44 17.65
N ILE A 227 21.10 -2.20 18.05
CA ILE A 227 22.15 -1.25 17.67
C ILE A 227 23.23 -1.37 18.73
N ILE A 228 24.46 -1.67 18.32
CA ILE A 228 25.71 -1.79 19.08
C ILE A 228 25.60 -1.35 20.54
N GLY A 229 25.44 -2.32 21.45
CA GLY A 229 25.37 -2.08 22.91
C GLY A 229 24.10 -2.71 23.52
N SER A 230 24.15 -3.02 24.80
CA SER A 230 23.16 -3.81 25.56
C SER A 230 21.78 -3.14 25.79
N ASN A 231 21.46 -2.02 25.14
CA ASN A 231 20.19 -1.32 25.34
C ASN A 231 19.25 -1.58 24.17
N THR A 232 18.11 -2.20 24.46
CA THR A 232 16.98 -2.34 23.53
C THR A 232 16.33 -0.96 23.36
N LEU A 233 16.34 -0.42 22.16
CA LEU A 233 15.65 0.85 21.86
C LEU A 233 14.21 0.56 21.45
N TYR A 234 13.29 1.32 22.03
CA TYR A 234 11.89 1.33 21.65
C TYR A 234 11.64 2.46 20.65
N TYR A 235 10.86 2.20 19.64
CA TYR A 235 10.18 3.25 18.91
C TYR A 235 8.76 3.38 19.46
N THR A 236 8.32 4.58 19.70
CA THR A 236 6.94 4.87 20.09
C THR A 236 6.35 5.89 19.13
N ASN A 237 5.11 5.67 18.71
CA ASN A 237 4.40 6.65 17.89
C ASN A 237 4.27 7.97 18.68
N PRO A 238 4.80 9.10 18.16
CA PRO A 238 4.88 10.35 18.90
C PRO A 238 3.50 10.96 19.21
N ILE A 239 2.48 10.70 18.37
CA ILE A 239 1.12 11.21 18.60
C ILE A 239 0.50 10.49 19.80
N PHE A 240 0.69 9.18 19.88
CA PHE A 240 0.24 8.37 21.01
C PHE A 240 0.97 8.76 22.30
N GLU A 241 2.29 8.91 22.26
CA GLU A 241 3.07 9.34 23.43
C GLU A 241 2.61 10.69 23.95
N ASN A 242 2.41 11.68 23.05
CA ASN A 242 1.92 12.99 23.44
C ASN A 242 0.52 12.91 24.08
N ALA A 243 -0.39 12.12 23.53
CA ALA A 243 -1.72 11.92 24.09
C ALA A 243 -1.69 11.32 25.51
N LEU A 244 -0.76 10.38 25.78
CA LEU A 244 -0.53 9.84 27.12
C LEU A 244 0.00 10.90 28.10
N ARG A 245 0.97 11.73 27.64
CA ARG A 245 1.55 12.80 28.46
C ARG A 245 0.52 13.87 28.82
N GLU A 246 -0.30 14.29 27.86
CA GLU A 246 -1.38 15.26 28.07
C GLU A 246 -2.42 14.78 29.11
N ARG A 247 -2.64 13.46 29.19
CA ARG A 247 -3.55 12.83 30.16
C ARG A 247 -2.89 12.42 31.47
N GLY A 248 -1.58 12.62 31.61
CA GLY A 248 -0.82 12.20 32.79
C GLY A 248 -0.70 10.67 32.97
N LEU A 249 -0.87 9.90 31.88
CA LEU A 249 -0.84 8.44 31.88
C LEU A 249 0.55 7.88 31.47
N PHE A 250 1.44 8.72 30.96
CA PHE A 250 2.73 8.26 30.46
C PHE A 250 3.62 7.71 31.58
N SER A 251 4.07 6.46 31.45
CA SER A 251 5.14 5.87 32.25
C SER A 251 5.94 4.87 31.41
N GLU A 252 7.20 4.64 31.78
CA GLU A 252 8.04 3.63 31.11
C GLU A 252 7.48 2.21 31.26
N GLU A 253 6.81 1.92 32.40
CA GLU A 253 6.20 0.63 32.64
C GLU A 253 5.02 0.40 31.68
N LEU A 254 4.16 1.42 31.51
CA LEU A 254 3.06 1.36 30.55
C LEU A 254 3.57 1.18 29.14
N MET A 255 4.64 1.90 28.75
CA MET A 255 5.22 1.78 27.40
C MET A 255 5.80 0.40 27.12
N LYS A 256 6.37 -0.27 28.14
CA LYS A 256 6.79 -1.68 27.99
C LYS A 256 5.61 -2.61 27.72
N LYS A 257 4.50 -2.46 28.46
CA LYS A 257 3.28 -3.24 28.23
C LYS A 257 2.73 -3.03 26.81
N VAL A 258 2.70 -1.79 26.33
CA VAL A 258 2.28 -1.48 24.96
C VAL A 258 3.23 -2.09 23.92
N ALA A 259 4.55 -2.05 24.16
CA ALA A 259 5.54 -2.60 23.24
C ALA A 259 5.51 -4.14 23.14
N GLU A 260 5.05 -4.85 24.18
CA GLU A 260 4.91 -6.31 24.17
C GLU A 260 3.89 -6.79 23.14
N HIS A 261 2.86 -5.99 22.88
CA HIS A 261 1.78 -6.32 21.93
C HIS A 261 1.70 -5.35 20.73
N GLY A 262 2.43 -4.24 20.77
CA GLY A 262 2.36 -3.17 19.77
C GLY A 262 1.02 -2.40 19.77
N SER A 263 0.08 -2.77 20.64
CA SER A 263 -1.31 -2.31 20.70
C SER A 263 -1.71 -1.95 22.14
N VAL A 264 -2.75 -1.15 22.26
CA VAL A 264 -3.39 -0.82 23.55
C VAL A 264 -4.67 -1.62 23.83
N ALA A 265 -5.09 -2.49 22.92
CA ALA A 265 -6.36 -3.21 23.01
C ALA A 265 -6.51 -4.00 24.32
N HIS A 266 -5.42 -4.59 24.81
CA HIS A 266 -5.36 -5.43 26.00
C HIS A 266 -4.70 -4.76 27.22
N VAL A 267 -4.51 -3.45 27.19
CA VAL A 267 -3.85 -2.70 28.29
C VAL A 267 -4.92 -2.02 29.14
N ASP A 268 -5.18 -2.55 30.33
CA ASP A 268 -6.28 -2.10 31.20
C ASP A 268 -6.13 -0.65 31.70
N GLU A 269 -4.89 -0.16 31.82
CA GLU A 269 -4.58 1.19 32.26
C GLU A 269 -4.94 2.27 31.23
N ILE A 270 -5.19 1.89 29.98
CA ILE A 270 -5.55 2.82 28.90
C ILE A 270 -7.07 3.01 28.87
N PRO A 271 -7.56 4.26 28.91
CA PRO A 271 -8.99 4.56 28.81
C PRO A 271 -9.61 4.09 27.48
N GLU A 272 -10.88 3.68 27.53
CA GLU A 272 -11.58 3.11 26.37
C GLU A 272 -11.70 4.07 25.17
N ASP A 273 -11.77 5.36 25.39
CA ASP A 273 -11.77 6.36 24.30
C ASP A 273 -10.40 6.41 23.58
N MET A 274 -9.31 6.23 24.31
CA MET A 274 -7.99 6.11 23.71
C MET A 274 -7.83 4.77 22.96
N LYS A 275 -8.31 3.65 23.51
CA LYS A 275 -8.29 2.35 22.82
C LYS A 275 -9.03 2.42 21.49
N LYS A 276 -10.18 3.12 21.44
CA LYS A 276 -10.95 3.32 20.19
C LYS A 276 -10.22 4.18 19.16
N THR A 277 -9.43 5.15 19.60
CA THR A 277 -8.68 6.04 18.70
C THR A 277 -7.39 5.39 18.20
N PHE A 278 -6.60 4.83 19.13
CA PHE A 278 -5.24 4.33 18.85
C PHE A 278 -5.24 2.85 18.46
N VAL A 279 -6.15 2.46 17.56
CA VAL A 279 -6.18 1.11 16.99
C VAL A 279 -5.04 0.92 15.99
N VAL A 280 -4.43 -0.27 15.98
CA VAL A 280 -3.36 -0.66 15.04
C VAL A 280 -3.85 -1.68 14.03
N ALA A 281 -3.04 -1.98 13.01
CA ALA A 281 -3.44 -2.84 11.90
C ALA A 281 -4.01 -4.20 12.34
N HIS A 282 -3.44 -4.82 13.35
CA HIS A 282 -3.87 -6.13 13.86
C HIS A 282 -5.14 -6.08 14.73
N ASP A 283 -5.53 -4.91 15.24
CA ASP A 283 -6.77 -4.73 16.00
C ASP A 283 -8.00 -4.57 15.09
N ILE A 284 -7.78 -4.38 13.79
CA ILE A 284 -8.81 -3.99 12.82
C ILE A 284 -9.29 -5.21 12.06
N ALA A 285 -10.58 -5.52 12.18
CA ALA A 285 -11.15 -6.62 11.41
C ALA A 285 -11.03 -6.38 9.88
N PRO A 286 -10.75 -7.43 9.09
CA PRO A 286 -10.47 -7.34 7.64
C PRO A 286 -11.51 -6.53 6.85
N ILE A 287 -12.77 -6.63 7.19
CA ILE A 287 -13.85 -5.89 6.51
C ILE A 287 -13.68 -4.36 6.62
N TRP A 288 -13.12 -3.84 7.70
CA TRP A 288 -12.87 -2.41 7.85
C TRP A 288 -11.75 -1.91 6.93
N HIS A 289 -10.73 -2.74 6.68
CA HIS A 289 -9.70 -2.45 5.69
C HIS A 289 -10.31 -2.34 4.29
N VAL A 290 -11.18 -3.29 3.91
CA VAL A 290 -11.88 -3.28 2.61
C VAL A 290 -12.78 -2.04 2.49
N ARG A 291 -13.57 -1.73 3.51
CA ARG A 291 -14.45 -0.54 3.56
C ARG A 291 -13.65 0.76 3.45
N MET A 292 -12.52 0.85 4.14
CA MET A 292 -11.63 2.02 4.07
C MET A 292 -11.09 2.21 2.66
N GLN A 293 -10.59 1.15 2.03
CA GLN A 293 -10.13 1.21 0.65
C GLN A 293 -11.26 1.61 -0.31
N ALA A 294 -12.47 1.10 -0.11
CA ALA A 294 -13.63 1.45 -0.92
C ALA A 294 -14.03 2.93 -0.76
N ALA A 295 -13.94 3.47 0.45
CA ALA A 295 -14.20 4.89 0.71
C ALA A 295 -13.25 5.78 -0.09
N PHE A 296 -11.96 5.48 -0.08
CA PHE A 296 -10.98 6.19 -0.88
C PHE A 296 -11.17 5.98 -2.39
N GLN A 297 -11.48 4.75 -2.83
CA GLN A 297 -11.60 4.42 -4.27
C GLN A 297 -12.69 5.21 -4.98
N ARG A 298 -13.73 5.65 -4.28
CA ARG A 298 -14.79 6.52 -4.85
C ARG A 298 -14.27 7.86 -5.34
N HIS A 299 -13.13 8.32 -4.80
CA HIS A 299 -12.51 9.62 -5.06
C HIS A 299 -11.09 9.50 -5.63
N VAL A 300 -10.74 8.33 -6.19
CA VAL A 300 -9.44 8.08 -6.81
C VAL A 300 -9.64 7.70 -8.27
N ASP A 301 -8.98 8.42 -9.18
CA ASP A 301 -9.07 8.16 -10.63
C ASP A 301 -8.45 6.82 -11.00
N ASN A 302 -7.22 6.55 -10.54
CA ASN A 302 -6.53 5.28 -10.75
C ASN A 302 -6.94 4.25 -9.69
N SER A 303 -6.01 3.67 -8.99
CA SER A 303 -6.28 2.66 -7.99
C SER A 303 -5.54 2.97 -6.67
N ILE A 304 -5.57 2.03 -5.78
CA ILE A 304 -5.07 2.16 -4.43
C ILE A 304 -4.24 0.94 -4.10
N SER A 305 -3.02 1.17 -3.63
CA SER A 305 -2.23 0.13 -2.96
C SER A 305 -2.63 0.05 -1.51
N LYS A 306 -3.21 -1.07 -1.11
CA LYS A 306 -3.57 -1.34 0.27
C LYS A 306 -3.52 -2.82 0.58
N THR A 307 -2.97 -3.16 1.75
CA THR A 307 -2.96 -4.52 2.28
C THR A 307 -4.12 -4.73 3.24
N ILE A 308 -4.83 -5.82 3.07
CA ILE A 308 -5.80 -6.32 4.05
C ILE A 308 -5.04 -7.26 4.99
N ASN A 309 -4.85 -6.83 6.22
CA ASN A 309 -4.15 -7.62 7.23
C ASN A 309 -5.11 -8.61 7.88
N PHE A 310 -4.68 -9.86 7.97
CA PHE A 310 -5.39 -10.94 8.61
C PHE A 310 -4.59 -11.47 9.80
N PRO A 311 -5.22 -11.83 10.91
CA PRO A 311 -4.55 -12.51 12.01
C PRO A 311 -4.05 -13.90 11.57
N HIS A 312 -3.11 -14.47 12.33
CA HIS A 312 -2.50 -15.76 12.04
C HIS A 312 -3.52 -16.91 11.88
N ASP A 313 -4.57 -16.89 12.69
CA ASP A 313 -5.63 -17.90 12.75
C ASP A 313 -6.78 -17.65 11.77
N ALA A 314 -6.68 -16.64 10.90
CA ALA A 314 -7.68 -16.39 9.87
C ALA A 314 -7.84 -17.57 8.92
N SER A 315 -9.09 -17.87 8.60
CA SER A 315 -9.45 -18.98 7.71
C SER A 315 -9.36 -18.57 6.22
N VAL A 316 -9.26 -19.57 5.34
CA VAL A 316 -9.34 -19.39 3.88
C VAL A 316 -10.66 -18.73 3.48
N GLU A 317 -11.77 -19.05 4.16
CA GLU A 317 -13.08 -18.45 3.86
C GLU A 317 -13.12 -16.95 4.18
N GLU A 318 -12.44 -16.47 5.22
CA GLU A 318 -12.35 -15.04 5.53
C GLU A 318 -11.60 -14.28 4.44
N VAL A 319 -10.51 -14.83 3.90
CA VAL A 319 -9.79 -14.25 2.76
C VAL A 319 -10.68 -14.21 1.52
N LYS A 320 -11.42 -15.29 1.25
CA LYS A 320 -12.39 -15.35 0.16
C LYS A 320 -13.48 -14.28 0.29
N GLN A 321 -14.02 -14.11 1.50
CA GLN A 321 -15.05 -13.09 1.76
C GLN A 321 -14.50 -11.66 1.58
N ALA A 322 -13.23 -11.42 1.90
CA ALA A 322 -12.59 -10.13 1.63
C ALA A 322 -12.50 -9.84 0.13
N TYR A 323 -12.10 -10.81 -0.71
CA TYR A 323 -12.07 -10.66 -2.16
C TYR A 323 -13.48 -10.40 -2.75
N ILE A 324 -14.48 -11.15 -2.31
CA ILE A 324 -15.87 -10.97 -2.75
C ILE A 324 -16.38 -9.57 -2.35
N SER A 325 -16.15 -9.17 -1.09
CA SER A 325 -16.55 -7.85 -0.59
C SER A 325 -15.86 -6.72 -1.34
N ALA A 326 -14.56 -6.85 -1.63
CA ALA A 326 -13.80 -5.89 -2.41
C ALA A 326 -14.39 -5.68 -3.81
N TYR A 327 -14.69 -6.77 -4.52
CA TYR A 327 -15.35 -6.72 -5.82
C TYR A 327 -16.72 -6.03 -5.75
N GLN A 328 -17.55 -6.42 -4.79
CA GLN A 328 -18.90 -5.86 -4.61
C GLN A 328 -18.88 -4.37 -4.26
N MET A 329 -17.84 -3.90 -3.54
CA MET A 329 -17.64 -2.50 -3.21
C MET A 329 -16.98 -1.68 -4.32
N GLY A 330 -16.66 -2.30 -5.48
CA GLY A 330 -16.12 -1.63 -6.66
C GLY A 330 -14.63 -1.31 -6.58
N LEU A 331 -13.87 -2.03 -5.78
CA LEU A 331 -12.41 -1.91 -5.77
C LEU A 331 -11.84 -2.39 -7.10
N LYS A 332 -10.66 -1.89 -7.45
CA LYS A 332 -9.93 -2.27 -8.68
C LYS A 332 -8.91 -3.38 -8.46
N GLY A 333 -8.51 -3.59 -7.22
CA GLY A 333 -7.59 -4.65 -6.83
C GLY A 333 -7.49 -4.76 -5.31
N LEU A 334 -6.89 -5.85 -4.85
CA LEU A 334 -6.75 -6.15 -3.44
C LEU A 334 -5.50 -6.99 -3.20
N THR A 335 -4.76 -6.65 -2.14
CA THR A 335 -3.65 -7.44 -1.61
C THR A 335 -3.99 -7.91 -0.21
N VAL A 336 -3.66 -9.15 0.11
CA VAL A 336 -3.86 -9.73 1.44
C VAL A 336 -2.53 -10.08 2.07
N TYR A 337 -2.46 -9.98 3.39
CA TYR A 337 -1.35 -10.47 4.19
C TYR A 337 -1.90 -11.13 5.44
N ARG A 338 -1.58 -12.40 5.65
CA ARG A 338 -1.90 -13.12 6.89
C ARG A 338 -0.63 -13.22 7.75
N ASP A 339 -0.76 -12.86 9.02
CA ASP A 339 0.35 -12.88 9.98
C ASP A 339 1.02 -14.26 10.02
N GLY A 340 2.35 -14.31 10.00
CA GLY A 340 3.14 -15.54 9.96
C GLY A 340 3.07 -16.31 8.64
N SER A 341 2.50 -15.77 7.56
CA SER A 341 2.42 -16.47 6.25
C SER A 341 3.73 -16.40 5.45
N ARG A 342 4.66 -15.51 5.80
CA ARG A 342 5.96 -15.36 5.14
C ARG A 342 7.11 -15.80 6.05
N GLN A 343 8.17 -16.36 5.46
CA GLN A 343 9.36 -16.81 6.20
C GLN A 343 10.18 -15.67 6.81
N VAL A 344 10.09 -14.48 6.25
CA VAL A 344 10.78 -13.27 6.74
C VAL A 344 9.75 -12.16 6.90
N GLU A 345 9.54 -11.73 8.13
CA GLU A 345 8.69 -10.58 8.45
C GLU A 345 9.55 -9.30 8.49
N VAL A 346 9.08 -8.28 7.80
CA VAL A 346 9.78 -6.98 7.71
C VAL A 346 9.65 -6.18 9.00
N LEU A 347 8.54 -6.34 9.74
CA LEU A 347 8.27 -5.69 11.01
C LEU A 347 7.75 -6.72 12.01
N THR A 348 8.39 -6.83 13.18
CA THR A 348 7.95 -7.70 14.27
C THR A 348 7.72 -6.89 15.53
N VAL A 349 6.64 -7.18 16.24
CA VAL A 349 6.33 -6.59 17.56
C VAL A 349 7.07 -7.33 18.68
N GLN A 350 7.50 -8.57 18.44
CA GLN A 350 8.14 -9.42 19.46
C GLN A 350 9.58 -9.00 19.77
N ASP A 351 9.94 -9.06 21.05
CA ASP A 351 11.31 -8.88 21.51
C ASP A 351 12.23 -9.95 20.87
N PRO A 352 13.21 -9.56 20.04
CA PRO A 352 14.08 -10.50 19.35
C PRO A 352 14.97 -11.32 20.32
N THR A 353 15.00 -10.99 21.60
CA THR A 353 15.74 -11.74 22.64
C THR A 353 14.90 -12.84 23.30
N LYS A 354 13.58 -12.79 23.17
CA LYS A 354 12.68 -13.86 23.64
C LYS A 354 12.44 -14.85 22.50
N LYS A 355 13.29 -15.89 22.38
CA LYS A 355 12.99 -17.05 21.53
C LYS A 355 11.67 -17.64 21.99
N SER A 356 10.71 -17.76 21.06
CA SER A 356 9.44 -18.45 21.30
C SER A 356 9.68 -19.90 21.75
N VAL A 357 9.24 -20.23 22.96
CA VAL A 357 9.29 -21.58 23.56
C VAL A 357 8.17 -22.49 22.99
N THR A 358 7.70 -22.28 21.80
CA THR A 358 6.65 -23.11 21.19
C THR A 358 7.02 -23.59 19.78
N ALA A 359 8.17 -24.30 19.69
CA ALA A 359 8.50 -25.12 18.54
C ALA A 359 9.43 -26.26 18.96
N GLU A 360 8.99 -27.05 19.94
CA GLU A 360 9.54 -28.37 20.16
C GLU A 360 8.39 -29.38 20.07
N ASN A 361 8.27 -29.99 18.88
CA ASN A 361 8.07 -31.43 18.70
C ASN A 361 7.77 -31.71 17.23
N ASN A 362 8.81 -31.95 16.47
CA ASN A 362 8.95 -32.99 15.46
C ASN A 362 10.07 -32.68 14.49
N SER A 363 11.27 -33.07 14.80
CA SER A 363 12.20 -33.62 13.80
C SER A 363 13.40 -34.25 14.50
N THR A 364 13.46 -35.54 14.40
CA THR A 364 14.63 -36.35 14.69
C THR A 364 15.76 -36.06 13.73
N ASN A 365 16.95 -35.84 14.32
CA ASN A 365 18.28 -36.05 13.74
C ASN A 365 18.72 -35.29 12.48
N ALA A 366 19.52 -34.23 12.70
CA ALA A 366 20.82 -34.15 12.03
C ALA A 366 21.71 -33.13 12.78
N GLN A 367 22.77 -33.64 13.36
CA GLN A 367 23.87 -32.86 13.90
C GLN A 367 24.51 -32.05 12.78
N ASN A 368 24.68 -30.73 12.95
CA ASN A 368 25.91 -30.09 12.51
C ASN A 368 26.20 -28.75 13.20
N LYS A 369 27.46 -28.61 13.50
CA LYS A 369 28.13 -27.55 14.22
C LYS A 369 28.13 -26.23 13.44
N GLY A 370 28.17 -25.12 14.19
CA GLY A 370 28.17 -23.76 13.69
C GLY A 370 29.28 -23.39 12.72
N MET A 371 28.91 -22.44 11.88
CA MET A 371 29.77 -21.38 11.35
C MET A 371 28.86 -20.41 10.55
N ALA A 372 28.97 -19.13 10.83
CA ALA A 372 28.39 -18.10 9.99
C ALA A 372 29.10 -18.15 8.63
N THR A 373 28.43 -18.71 7.63
CA THR A 373 28.89 -18.69 6.23
C THR A 373 27.88 -17.90 5.41
N GLN A 374 28.38 -16.86 4.75
CA GLN A 374 27.72 -16.23 3.60
C GLN A 374 27.25 -17.34 2.65
N GLN A 375 25.95 -17.51 2.48
CA GLN A 375 25.41 -18.42 1.48
C GLN A 375 25.74 -17.84 0.10
N VAL A 376 26.73 -18.37 -0.58
CA VAL A 376 26.93 -18.18 -2.00
C VAL A 376 25.81 -18.94 -2.71
N HIS A 377 24.87 -18.22 -3.29
CA HIS A 377 23.80 -18.84 -4.06
C HIS A 377 24.31 -19.22 -5.45
N GLU A 378 24.28 -20.51 -5.76
CA GLU A 378 24.58 -20.98 -7.11
C GLU A 378 23.35 -20.88 -8.01
N CYS A 379 23.55 -20.44 -9.24
CA CYS A 379 22.50 -20.37 -10.26
C CYS A 379 21.95 -21.77 -10.56
N PRO A 380 20.63 -22.01 -10.48
CA PRO A 380 20.05 -23.33 -10.76
C PRO A 380 20.22 -23.77 -12.21
N ASN A 381 20.34 -22.79 -13.14
CA ASN A 381 20.46 -23.10 -14.58
C ASN A 381 21.89 -23.41 -15.03
N CYS A 382 22.89 -22.62 -14.57
CA CYS A 382 24.25 -22.76 -15.06
C CYS A 382 25.29 -23.05 -13.98
N LYS A 383 24.90 -23.17 -12.72
CA LYS A 383 25.75 -23.48 -11.55
C LYS A 383 26.81 -22.41 -11.23
N LYS A 384 26.71 -21.21 -11.82
CA LYS A 384 27.60 -20.09 -11.53
C LYS A 384 27.05 -19.23 -10.39
N GLU A 385 27.89 -18.36 -9.85
CA GLU A 385 27.57 -17.48 -8.71
C GLU A 385 26.44 -16.49 -9.08
N LEU A 386 25.47 -16.35 -8.17
CA LEU A 386 24.40 -15.35 -8.24
C LEU A 386 24.86 -14.07 -7.53
N ARG A 387 24.62 -12.92 -8.16
CA ARG A 387 24.83 -11.60 -7.54
C ARG A 387 23.52 -11.07 -6.96
N MET A 388 23.57 -10.63 -5.71
CA MET A 388 22.41 -9.96 -5.09
C MET A 388 22.41 -8.49 -5.49
N GLN A 389 21.31 -8.02 -6.08
CA GLN A 389 21.08 -6.63 -6.42
C GLN A 389 19.63 -6.26 -6.11
N GLU A 390 19.43 -5.28 -5.24
CA GLU A 390 18.11 -4.76 -4.84
C GLU A 390 17.10 -5.84 -4.37
N GLY A 391 17.60 -6.86 -3.64
CA GLY A 391 16.77 -7.97 -3.16
C GLY A 391 16.54 -9.10 -4.16
N CYS A 392 17.11 -8.99 -5.37
CA CYS A 392 17.09 -10.03 -6.39
C CYS A 392 18.43 -10.74 -6.52
N ALA A 393 18.41 -12.06 -6.74
CA ALA A 393 19.58 -12.83 -7.13
C ALA A 393 19.64 -12.91 -8.66
N LEU A 394 20.73 -12.41 -9.25
CA LEU A 394 20.94 -12.33 -10.71
C LEU A 394 22.13 -13.16 -11.11
N CYS A 395 22.00 -13.95 -12.17
CA CYS A 395 23.12 -14.63 -12.83
C CYS A 395 23.57 -13.81 -14.03
N ALA A 396 24.81 -13.29 -13.98
CA ALA A 396 25.38 -12.52 -15.09
C ALA A 396 25.65 -13.36 -16.33
N ASP A 397 25.81 -14.68 -16.19
CA ASP A 397 26.21 -15.58 -17.27
C ASP A 397 25.06 -16.16 -18.10
N CYS A 398 23.92 -16.45 -17.50
CA CYS A 398 22.78 -17.05 -18.21
C CYS A 398 21.49 -16.23 -18.14
N GLY A 399 21.51 -15.06 -17.49
CA GLY A 399 20.34 -14.19 -17.35
C GLY A 399 19.29 -14.68 -16.35
N TYR A 400 19.55 -15.76 -15.61
CA TYR A 400 18.62 -16.21 -14.57
C TYR A 400 18.45 -15.14 -13.49
N SER A 401 17.20 -14.86 -13.14
CA SER A 401 16.84 -13.87 -12.13
C SER A 401 15.81 -14.47 -11.17
N TYR A 402 16.04 -14.26 -9.89
CA TYR A 402 15.14 -14.65 -8.81
C TYR A 402 15.11 -13.52 -7.77
N CYS A 403 13.94 -12.97 -7.50
CA CYS A 403 13.75 -11.94 -6.49
C CYS A 403 13.05 -12.57 -5.29
N SER A 404 13.69 -12.53 -4.12
CA SER A 404 13.00 -12.75 -2.84
C SER A 404 12.48 -11.39 -2.39
N LEU A 405 11.19 -11.16 -2.58
CA LEU A 405 10.49 -10.04 -1.97
C LEU A 405 10.27 -10.30 -0.50
#